data_a48c8c3969f8a53097e4e55030ac950a
#
_entry.id   a48c8c3969f8a53097e4e55030ac950a
#
_cell.length_a   1.000
_cell.length_b   1.000
_cell.length_c   1.000
_cell.angle_alpha   90.00
_cell.angle_beta   90.00
_cell.angle_gamma   90.00
#
_symmetry.space_group_name_H-M   'P 1'
#
loop_
_entity.id
_entity.type
_entity.pdbx_description
1 polymer ?
#
loop_
_entity_poly.entity_id
_entity_poly.type
_entity_poly.pdbx_seq_one_letter_code
_entity_poly.pdbx_strand_id
1 'polypeptide(L)'
;AHQYDPESEVTVTAGGTQALFTALGAIVHPGDEVIIVDPAYDCYSPTVELFGGEPVHVPLADDMRFDADAVAAAITPRTRALMINTPHNPAGTILRETDMRRIASMLHGTGIILISDEVYEHLVFDGQPHASAIRYPELRDRAFVIFSFGKVFHTTGWKMGYALAPKELMTEFRRVHQFNVFSASTPMQHALAEYMADPSNYQGGASFYQTQRDRFAEG
;
A
#
# COMPACT_ATOMS: atom_id res chain seq x y z
N ALA A 1 8.31 -3.04 -18.85
CA ALA A 1 7.98 -2.85 -17.44
C ALA A 1 8.91 -1.79 -16.85
N HIS A 2 8.40 -0.92 -15.96
CA HIS A 2 9.26 0.02 -15.23
C HIS A 2 10.15 -0.77 -14.26
N GLN A 3 11.40 -0.36 -14.16
CA GLN A 3 12.32 -0.90 -13.18
C GLN A 3 12.68 0.24 -12.22
N TYR A 4 12.30 0.08 -10.94
CA TYR A 4 12.68 1.05 -9.91
C TYR A 4 14.19 1.01 -9.68
N ASP A 5 14.79 2.19 -9.52
CA ASP A 5 16.17 2.30 -9.11
C ASP A 5 16.30 1.99 -7.60
N PRO A 6 16.98 0.89 -7.22
CA PRO A 6 17.11 0.51 -5.81
C PRO A 6 17.80 1.58 -4.96
N GLU A 7 18.67 2.38 -5.57
CA GLU A 7 19.42 3.42 -4.84
C GLU A 7 18.57 4.65 -4.52
N SER A 8 17.57 4.97 -5.33
CA SER A 8 16.81 6.22 -5.18
C SER A 8 15.30 6.06 -5.01
N GLU A 9 14.74 4.89 -5.34
CA GLU A 9 13.27 4.68 -5.40
C GLU A 9 12.77 3.54 -4.51
N VAL A 10 13.66 2.82 -3.79
CA VAL A 10 13.33 1.69 -2.92
C VAL A 10 13.88 1.92 -1.51
N THR A 11 13.07 1.67 -0.49
CA THR A 11 13.54 1.65 0.91
C THR A 11 12.98 0.44 1.64
N VAL A 12 13.87 -0.36 2.22
CA VAL A 12 13.49 -1.47 3.12
C VAL A 12 13.11 -0.90 4.48
N THR A 13 12.00 -1.37 5.04
CA THR A 13 11.37 -0.81 6.23
C THR A 13 11.15 -1.85 7.33
N ALA A 14 10.89 -1.40 8.55
CA ALA A 14 10.52 -2.26 9.67
C ALA A 14 9.05 -2.71 9.59
N GLY A 15 8.68 -3.30 8.45
CA GLY A 15 7.34 -3.75 8.10
C GLY A 15 6.48 -2.67 7.43
N GLY A 16 5.31 -3.10 6.90
CA GLY A 16 4.40 -2.21 6.18
C GLY A 16 3.84 -1.07 7.03
N THR A 17 3.50 -1.32 8.29
CA THR A 17 2.98 -0.28 9.20
C THR A 17 3.99 0.88 9.39
N GLN A 18 5.28 0.56 9.54
CA GLN A 18 6.30 1.61 9.65
C GLN A 18 6.49 2.34 8.32
N ALA A 19 6.37 1.64 7.19
CA ALA A 19 6.40 2.27 5.88
C ALA A 19 5.25 3.27 5.69
N LEU A 20 4.02 2.89 6.07
CA LEU A 20 2.83 3.75 6.06
C LEU A 20 3.02 4.99 6.95
N PHE A 21 3.48 4.78 8.19
CA PHE A 21 3.79 5.87 9.12
C PHE A 21 4.79 6.85 8.51
N THR A 22 5.85 6.33 7.90
CA THR A 22 6.90 7.17 7.29
C THR A 22 6.40 7.91 6.06
N ALA A 23 5.60 7.25 5.20
CA ALA A 23 5.01 7.89 4.03
C ALA A 23 4.08 9.05 4.41
N LEU A 24 3.20 8.84 5.39
CA LEU A 24 2.32 9.90 5.91
C LEU A 24 3.12 11.03 6.54
N GLY A 25 4.12 10.72 7.37
CA GLY A 25 4.99 11.72 7.98
C GLY A 25 5.83 12.52 6.99
N ALA A 26 6.05 12.00 5.79
CA ALA A 26 6.79 12.69 4.72
C ALA A 26 5.93 13.71 3.94
N ILE A 27 4.59 13.60 3.99
CA ILE A 27 3.73 14.38 3.11
C ILE A 27 2.61 15.15 3.81
N VAL A 28 2.15 14.69 4.97
CA VAL A 28 1.02 15.29 5.68
C VAL A 28 1.47 16.48 6.52
N HIS A 29 0.75 17.58 6.42
CA HIS A 29 0.92 18.80 7.21
C HIS A 29 -0.37 19.12 7.96
N PRO A 30 -0.32 19.94 9.02
CA PRO A 30 -1.51 20.35 9.73
C PRO A 30 -2.58 20.98 8.81
N GLY A 31 -3.79 20.42 8.86
CA GLY A 31 -4.93 20.85 8.04
C GLY A 31 -5.05 20.19 6.66
N ASP A 32 -4.08 19.35 6.27
CA ASP A 32 -4.22 18.51 5.08
C ASP A 32 -5.29 17.42 5.30
N GLU A 33 -6.06 17.13 4.28
CA GLU A 33 -7.02 16.03 4.27
C GLU A 33 -6.40 14.78 3.63
N VAL A 34 -6.63 13.63 4.25
CA VAL A 34 -6.26 12.33 3.69
C VAL A 34 -7.50 11.47 3.55
N ILE A 35 -7.86 11.13 2.30
CA ILE A 35 -8.98 10.25 2.03
C ILE A 35 -8.59 8.81 2.35
N ILE A 36 -9.41 8.16 3.17
CA ILE A 36 -9.25 6.77 3.61
C ILE A 36 -10.50 5.99 3.23
N VAL A 37 -10.33 4.87 2.55
CA VAL A 37 -11.44 3.99 2.16
C VAL A 37 -11.76 3.05 3.31
N ASP A 38 -13.00 3.09 3.80
CA ASP A 38 -13.50 2.30 4.94
C ASP A 38 -14.29 1.04 4.52
N PRO A 39 -14.24 -0.02 5.36
CA PRO A 39 -13.49 -0.16 6.62
C PRO A 39 -11.97 -0.19 6.36
N ALA A 40 -11.17 0.46 7.19
CA ALA A 40 -9.74 0.63 6.97
C ALA A 40 -8.88 -0.12 8.01
N TYR A 41 -7.61 -0.36 7.68
CA TYR A 41 -6.64 -0.83 8.65
C TYR A 41 -6.44 0.21 9.75
N ASP A 42 -6.42 -0.23 10.99
CA ASP A 42 -6.54 0.57 12.20
C ASP A 42 -5.45 1.63 12.40
N CYS A 43 -4.31 1.51 11.74
CA CYS A 43 -3.24 2.50 11.87
C CYS A 43 -3.39 3.73 10.97
N TYR A 44 -4.28 3.75 9.96
CA TYR A 44 -4.32 4.84 8.98
C TYR A 44 -4.74 6.16 9.63
N SER A 45 -5.97 6.24 10.15
CA SER A 45 -6.51 7.46 10.75
C SER A 45 -5.68 7.99 11.90
N PRO A 46 -5.28 7.18 12.91
CA PRO A 46 -4.44 7.68 13.99
C PRO A 46 -3.09 8.24 13.52
N THR A 47 -2.53 7.69 12.43
CA THR A 47 -1.28 8.20 11.87
C THR A 47 -1.48 9.55 11.17
N VAL A 48 -2.56 9.72 10.42
CA VAL A 48 -2.91 11.00 9.80
C VAL A 48 -3.09 12.08 10.86
N GLU A 49 -3.88 11.79 11.90
CA GLU A 49 -4.13 12.71 13.03
C GLU A 49 -2.83 13.07 13.78
N LEU A 50 -1.93 12.11 13.97
CA LEU A 50 -0.65 12.33 14.64
C LEU A 50 0.20 13.39 13.93
N PHE A 51 0.13 13.44 12.60
CA PHE A 51 0.82 14.46 11.80
C PHE A 51 0.01 15.73 11.59
N GLY A 52 -1.14 15.86 12.25
CA GLY A 52 -2.01 17.05 12.20
C GLY A 52 -2.92 17.12 10.99
N GLY A 53 -3.02 16.03 10.23
CA GLY A 53 -3.97 15.91 9.12
C GLY A 53 -5.37 15.52 9.58
N GLU A 54 -6.33 15.67 8.68
CA GLU A 54 -7.75 15.32 8.88
C GLU A 54 -8.07 14.06 8.05
N PRO A 55 -8.38 12.90 8.66
CA PRO A 55 -8.83 11.72 7.93
C PRO A 55 -10.24 11.95 7.39
N VAL A 56 -10.41 11.76 6.07
CA VAL A 56 -11.70 11.83 5.38
C VAL A 56 -12.13 10.42 5.01
N HIS A 57 -13.10 9.89 5.73
CA HIS A 57 -13.56 8.51 5.58
C HIS A 57 -14.58 8.37 4.45
N VAL A 58 -14.31 7.50 3.49
CA VAL A 58 -15.20 7.17 2.39
C VAL A 58 -15.51 5.67 2.43
N PRO A 59 -16.77 5.27 2.67
CA PRO A 59 -17.11 3.86 2.76
C PRO A 59 -16.95 3.15 1.39
N LEU A 60 -16.63 1.86 1.43
CA LEU A 60 -16.85 0.98 0.28
C LEU A 60 -18.34 0.96 -0.06
N ALA A 61 -18.68 0.64 -1.30
CA ALA A 61 -20.06 0.41 -1.71
C ALA A 61 -20.68 -0.77 -0.96
N ASP A 62 -22.02 -0.92 -1.03
CA ASP A 62 -22.77 -1.97 -0.31
C ASP A 62 -22.30 -3.39 -0.66
N ASP A 63 -21.74 -3.58 -1.85
CA ASP A 63 -21.12 -4.85 -2.30
C ASP A 63 -19.64 -4.98 -1.89
N MET A 64 -19.17 -4.13 -0.98
CA MET A 64 -17.80 -4.05 -0.47
C MET A 64 -16.75 -3.72 -1.55
N ARG A 65 -17.15 -3.11 -2.64
CA ARG A 65 -16.26 -2.68 -3.72
C ARG A 65 -15.88 -1.21 -3.58
N PHE A 66 -14.80 -0.85 -4.22
CA PHE A 66 -14.34 0.55 -4.28
C PHE A 66 -15.37 1.43 -5.00
N ASP A 67 -15.80 2.49 -4.34
CA ASP A 67 -16.70 3.51 -4.90
C ASP A 67 -15.89 4.72 -5.38
N ALA A 68 -15.55 4.73 -6.65
CA ALA A 68 -14.77 5.80 -7.25
C ALA A 68 -15.53 7.14 -7.28
N ASP A 69 -16.87 7.12 -7.35
CA ASP A 69 -17.67 8.36 -7.39
C ASP A 69 -17.75 8.98 -6.01
N ALA A 70 -17.90 8.18 -4.94
CA ALA A 70 -17.84 8.65 -3.57
C ALA A 70 -16.46 9.22 -3.23
N VAL A 71 -15.36 8.55 -3.64
CA VAL A 71 -14.01 9.06 -3.46
C VAL A 71 -13.80 10.37 -4.21
N ALA A 72 -14.26 10.48 -5.46
CA ALA A 72 -14.15 11.71 -6.23
C ALA A 72 -14.92 12.88 -5.59
N ALA A 73 -16.10 12.62 -5.03
CA ALA A 73 -16.91 13.62 -4.33
C ALA A 73 -16.27 14.11 -3.02
N ALA A 74 -15.41 13.30 -2.41
CA ALA A 74 -14.69 13.66 -1.19
C ALA A 74 -13.42 14.51 -1.43
N ILE A 75 -12.97 14.67 -2.67
CA ILE A 75 -11.80 15.48 -3.00
C ILE A 75 -12.09 16.97 -2.81
N THR A 76 -11.24 17.63 -2.04
CA THR A 76 -11.26 19.08 -1.80
C THR A 76 -9.91 19.71 -2.15
N PRO A 77 -9.79 21.05 -2.15
CA PRO A 77 -8.50 21.71 -2.28
C PRO A 77 -7.49 21.39 -1.17
N ARG A 78 -7.93 20.85 -0.04
CA ARG A 78 -7.08 20.41 1.07
C ARG A 78 -6.65 18.94 0.96
N THR A 79 -7.21 18.18 0.02
CA THR A 79 -6.89 16.77 -0.13
C THR A 79 -5.41 16.60 -0.53
N ARG A 80 -4.63 16.05 0.38
CA ARG A 80 -3.19 15.79 0.22
C ARG A 80 -2.90 14.41 -0.33
N ALA A 81 -3.64 13.40 0.15
CA ALA A 81 -3.43 12.02 -0.25
C ALA A 81 -4.73 11.22 -0.33
N LEU A 82 -4.70 10.19 -1.16
CA LEU A 82 -5.66 9.09 -1.19
C LEU A 82 -4.96 7.83 -0.73
N MET A 83 -5.51 7.15 0.29
CA MET A 83 -5.04 5.86 0.75
C MET A 83 -5.95 4.74 0.21
N ILE A 84 -5.36 3.75 -0.43
CA ILE A 84 -6.04 2.53 -0.88
C ILE A 84 -5.31 1.31 -0.33
N ASN A 85 -6.06 0.21 -0.15
CA ASN A 85 -5.51 -1.08 0.24
C ASN A 85 -6.01 -2.16 -0.73
N THR A 86 -5.11 -2.92 -1.34
CA THR A 86 -5.47 -3.97 -2.30
C THR A 86 -4.43 -5.09 -2.35
N PRO A 87 -4.78 -6.35 -2.08
CA PRO A 87 -6.06 -6.84 -1.56
C PRO A 87 -6.45 -6.19 -0.23
N HIS A 88 -7.75 -5.99 -0.02
CA HIS A 88 -8.27 -5.12 1.03
C HIS A 88 -8.43 -5.84 2.37
N ASN A 89 -7.91 -5.26 3.43
CA ASN A 89 -8.14 -5.68 4.80
C ASN A 89 -9.08 -4.65 5.50
N PRO A 90 -10.25 -5.04 6.02
CA PRO A 90 -10.71 -6.41 6.27
C PRO A 90 -11.67 -6.99 5.22
N ALA A 91 -12.07 -6.25 4.19
CA ALA A 91 -13.16 -6.63 3.30
C ALA A 91 -12.86 -7.86 2.39
N GLY A 92 -11.57 -8.21 2.19
CA GLY A 92 -11.17 -9.32 1.33
C GLY A 92 -11.39 -9.08 -0.18
N THR A 93 -11.77 -7.87 -0.57
CA THR A 93 -11.96 -7.47 -1.97
C THR A 93 -10.65 -7.00 -2.61
N ILE A 94 -10.64 -6.89 -3.94
CA ILE A 94 -9.49 -6.37 -4.68
C ILE A 94 -9.91 -5.18 -5.55
N LEU A 95 -9.01 -4.24 -5.73
CA LEU A 95 -9.12 -3.26 -6.81
C LEU A 95 -8.81 -3.94 -8.14
N ARG A 96 -9.59 -3.62 -9.16
CA ARG A 96 -9.44 -4.12 -10.52
C ARG A 96 -8.71 -3.09 -11.39
N GLU A 97 -8.32 -3.50 -12.58
CA GLU A 97 -7.73 -2.58 -13.56
C GLU A 97 -8.63 -1.36 -13.83
N THR A 98 -9.95 -1.57 -13.89
CA THR A 98 -10.93 -0.49 -14.07
C THR A 98 -10.87 0.54 -12.95
N ASP A 99 -10.74 0.07 -11.71
CA ASP A 99 -10.68 0.93 -10.51
C ASP A 99 -9.37 1.74 -10.51
N MET A 100 -8.24 1.08 -10.82
CA MET A 100 -6.94 1.76 -10.91
C MET A 100 -6.92 2.81 -12.02
N ARG A 101 -7.53 2.55 -13.16
CA ARG A 101 -7.68 3.54 -14.23
C ARG A 101 -8.58 4.72 -13.83
N ARG A 102 -9.64 4.46 -13.06
CA ARG A 102 -10.50 5.53 -12.51
C ARG A 102 -9.74 6.38 -11.51
N ILE A 103 -8.98 5.76 -10.60
CA ILE A 103 -8.09 6.49 -9.67
C ILE A 103 -7.09 7.33 -10.46
N ALA A 104 -6.42 6.77 -11.46
CA ALA A 104 -5.48 7.53 -12.29
C ALA A 104 -6.14 8.75 -12.96
N SER A 105 -7.32 8.58 -13.53
CA SER A 105 -8.09 9.67 -14.12
C SER A 105 -8.50 10.74 -13.11
N MET A 106 -8.95 10.32 -11.93
CA MET A 106 -9.37 11.21 -10.83
C MET A 106 -8.21 12.05 -10.31
N LEU A 107 -7.02 11.47 -10.19
CA LEU A 107 -5.84 12.15 -9.68
C LEU A 107 -5.09 12.96 -10.76
N HIS A 108 -5.47 12.81 -12.04
CA HIS A 108 -4.81 13.52 -13.12
C HIS A 108 -4.94 15.05 -12.97
N GLY A 109 -3.82 15.76 -13.14
CA GLY A 109 -3.78 17.22 -12.99
C GLY A 109 -3.87 17.73 -11.55
N THR A 110 -3.95 16.85 -10.55
CA THR A 110 -3.94 17.22 -9.13
C THR A 110 -2.56 17.06 -8.51
N GLY A 111 -2.36 17.65 -7.31
CA GLY A 111 -1.19 17.42 -6.46
C GLY A 111 -1.37 16.25 -5.46
N ILE A 112 -2.46 15.49 -5.56
CA ILE A 112 -2.79 14.42 -4.61
C ILE A 112 -1.82 13.25 -4.79
N ILE A 113 -1.26 12.77 -3.68
CA ILE A 113 -0.35 11.63 -3.62
C ILE A 113 -1.18 10.37 -3.35
N LEU A 114 -0.84 9.27 -4.02
CA LEU A 114 -1.43 7.97 -3.74
C LEU A 114 -0.58 7.24 -2.71
N ILE A 115 -1.20 6.68 -1.68
CA ILE A 115 -0.60 5.67 -0.79
C ILE A 115 -1.32 4.35 -1.08
N SER A 116 -0.63 3.42 -1.73
CA SER A 116 -1.15 2.10 -2.09
C SER A 116 -0.56 1.06 -1.15
N ASP A 117 -1.37 0.59 -0.20
CA ASP A 117 -1.01 -0.51 0.68
C ASP A 117 -1.29 -1.84 -0.03
N GLU A 118 -0.23 -2.50 -0.47
CA GLU A 118 -0.28 -3.74 -1.25
C GLU A 118 0.37 -4.92 -0.50
N VAL A 119 0.32 -4.90 0.84
CA VAL A 119 0.96 -5.92 1.69
C VAL A 119 0.43 -7.34 1.45
N TYR A 120 -0.73 -7.48 0.82
CA TYR A 120 -1.35 -8.77 0.47
C TYR A 120 -1.28 -9.10 -1.03
N GLU A 121 -0.37 -8.52 -1.79
CA GLU A 121 -0.22 -8.62 -3.25
C GLU A 121 -0.27 -10.05 -3.82
N HIS A 122 0.18 -11.03 -3.04
CA HIS A 122 0.17 -12.45 -3.41
C HIS A 122 -1.09 -13.21 -2.98
N LEU A 123 -2.04 -12.56 -2.29
CA LEU A 123 -3.28 -13.19 -1.81
C LEU A 123 -4.47 -12.79 -2.68
N VAL A 124 -4.36 -13.09 -3.96
CA VAL A 124 -5.43 -12.92 -4.96
C VAL A 124 -5.86 -14.29 -5.44
N PHE A 125 -7.16 -14.54 -5.49
CA PHE A 125 -7.78 -15.84 -5.72
C PHE A 125 -8.53 -15.89 -7.06
N ASP A 126 -8.98 -17.10 -7.43
CA ASP A 126 -9.82 -17.36 -8.59
C ASP A 126 -9.19 -16.91 -9.92
N GLY A 127 -7.85 -16.98 -10.00
CA GLY A 127 -7.11 -16.57 -11.19
C GLY A 127 -7.18 -15.08 -11.53
N GLN A 128 -7.68 -14.25 -10.60
CA GLN A 128 -7.72 -12.80 -10.80
C GLN A 128 -6.31 -12.21 -10.74
N PRO A 129 -5.95 -11.24 -11.59
CA PRO A 129 -4.67 -10.57 -11.51
C PRO A 129 -4.68 -9.52 -10.38
N HIS A 130 -3.56 -9.38 -9.68
CA HIS A 130 -3.34 -8.23 -8.81
C HIS A 130 -3.11 -6.96 -9.64
N ALA A 131 -3.91 -5.92 -9.40
CA ALA A 131 -3.81 -4.62 -10.06
C ALA A 131 -2.96 -3.66 -9.20
N SER A 132 -1.64 -3.84 -9.21
CA SER A 132 -0.73 -2.96 -8.47
C SER A 132 -0.63 -1.56 -9.10
N ALA A 133 -0.53 -0.52 -8.27
CA ALA A 133 -0.32 0.87 -8.70
C ALA A 133 0.95 1.05 -9.54
N ILE A 134 1.98 0.21 -9.34
CA ILE A 134 3.24 0.26 -10.08
C ILE A 134 3.07 0.01 -11.60
N ARG A 135 1.96 -0.61 -12.01
CA ARG A 135 1.67 -0.96 -13.41
C ARG A 135 1.12 0.21 -14.22
N TYR A 136 0.68 1.27 -13.55
CA TYR A 136 0.06 2.46 -14.14
C TYR A 136 1.01 3.65 -13.98
N PRO A 137 1.66 4.14 -15.06
CA PRO A 137 2.64 5.22 -14.98
C PRO A 137 2.09 6.46 -14.26
N GLU A 138 0.81 6.81 -14.52
CA GLU A 138 0.14 7.97 -13.96
C GLU A 138 -0.04 7.89 -12.43
N LEU A 139 -0.13 6.66 -11.88
CA LEU A 139 -0.17 6.42 -10.44
C LEU A 139 1.23 6.25 -9.88
N ARG A 140 2.06 5.43 -10.51
CA ARG A 140 3.43 5.15 -10.07
C ARG A 140 4.22 6.44 -9.82
N ASP A 141 4.10 7.42 -10.69
CA ASP A 141 4.88 8.65 -10.63
C ASP A 141 4.42 9.63 -9.52
N ARG A 142 3.40 9.23 -8.73
CA ARG A 142 2.90 9.97 -7.56
C ARG A 142 2.54 9.10 -6.37
N ALA A 143 3.01 7.85 -6.35
CA ALA A 143 2.60 6.90 -5.32
C ALA A 143 3.73 6.49 -4.39
N PHE A 144 3.39 6.29 -3.12
CA PHE A 144 4.06 5.32 -2.27
C PHE A 144 3.33 3.99 -2.42
N VAL A 145 4.04 2.95 -2.84
CA VAL A 145 3.50 1.59 -2.92
C VAL A 145 4.21 0.74 -1.86
N ILE A 146 3.44 0.15 -0.97
CA ILE A 146 3.94 -0.45 0.26
C ILE A 146 3.67 -1.94 0.28
N PHE A 147 4.69 -2.71 0.64
CA PHE A 147 4.70 -4.15 0.65
C PHE A 147 5.21 -4.71 1.98
N SER A 148 4.87 -5.97 2.27
CA SER A 148 5.29 -6.63 3.51
C SER A 148 5.80 -8.05 3.27
N PHE A 149 7.06 -8.28 3.54
CA PHE A 149 7.60 -9.64 3.58
C PHE A 149 6.94 -10.49 4.67
N GLY A 150 6.50 -9.86 5.76
CA GLY A 150 5.82 -10.54 6.86
C GLY A 150 4.54 -11.26 6.46
N LYS A 151 3.84 -10.75 5.45
CA LYS A 151 2.60 -11.36 4.92
C LYS A 151 2.91 -12.45 3.89
N VAL A 152 3.87 -12.19 3.01
CA VAL A 152 4.29 -13.13 1.95
C VAL A 152 4.95 -14.38 2.53
N PHE A 153 5.83 -14.21 3.53
CA PHE A 153 6.67 -15.29 4.08
C PHE A 153 6.25 -15.75 5.48
N HIS A 154 5.04 -15.38 5.95
CA HIS A 154 4.53 -15.75 7.29
C HIS A 154 5.46 -15.30 8.44
N THR A 155 6.20 -14.23 8.25
CA THR A 155 7.20 -13.70 9.19
C THR A 155 6.78 -12.34 9.75
N THR A 156 5.49 -12.16 10.05
CA THR A 156 4.92 -10.87 10.48
C THR A 156 5.67 -10.25 11.66
N GLY A 157 6.10 -11.08 12.62
CA GLY A 157 6.88 -10.67 13.80
C GLY A 157 8.31 -10.23 13.49
N TRP A 158 8.85 -10.55 12.32
CA TRP A 158 10.21 -10.13 11.92
C TRP A 158 10.25 -8.65 11.49
N LYS A 159 9.10 -8.05 11.27
CA LYS A 159 8.95 -6.62 10.95
C LYS A 159 9.80 -6.20 9.75
N MET A 160 9.60 -6.88 8.62
CA MET A 160 10.27 -6.56 7.35
C MET A 160 9.25 -6.21 6.28
N GLY A 161 9.49 -5.12 5.58
CA GLY A 161 8.70 -4.64 4.45
C GLY A 161 9.51 -3.71 3.57
N TYR A 162 8.89 -3.11 2.58
CA TYR A 162 9.54 -2.10 1.74
C TYR A 162 8.52 -1.14 1.13
N ALA A 163 9.01 0.03 0.77
CA ALA A 163 8.28 1.05 0.06
C ALA A 163 8.96 1.32 -1.29
N LEU A 164 8.14 1.52 -2.32
CA LEU A 164 8.52 2.00 -3.63
C LEU A 164 7.89 3.38 -3.84
N ALA A 165 8.64 4.32 -4.37
CA ALA A 165 8.13 5.63 -4.75
C ALA A 165 9.08 6.29 -5.76
N PRO A 166 8.62 7.27 -6.56
CA PRO A 166 9.53 8.08 -7.36
C PRO A 166 10.54 8.81 -6.48
N LYS A 167 11.71 9.08 -7.02
CA LYS A 167 12.88 9.63 -6.31
C LYS A 167 12.55 10.84 -5.42
N GLU A 168 11.70 11.74 -5.90
CA GLU A 168 11.34 12.95 -5.15
C GLU A 168 10.60 12.60 -3.86
N LEU A 169 9.59 11.73 -3.95
CA LEU A 169 8.85 11.25 -2.78
C LEU A 169 9.73 10.40 -1.87
N MET A 170 10.56 9.53 -2.45
CA MET A 170 11.46 8.68 -1.68
C MET A 170 12.52 9.48 -0.93
N THR A 171 12.93 10.63 -1.43
CA THR A 171 13.85 11.54 -0.72
C THR A 171 13.21 12.04 0.57
N GLU A 172 11.96 12.50 0.53
CA GLU A 172 11.25 12.98 1.73
C GLU A 172 10.95 11.81 2.69
N PHE A 173 10.55 10.66 2.15
CA PHE A 173 10.37 9.43 2.93
C PHE A 173 11.64 9.10 3.73
N ARG A 174 12.81 9.11 3.09
CA ARG A 174 14.09 8.77 3.73
C ARG A 174 14.51 9.77 4.77
N ARG A 175 14.13 11.05 4.68
CA ARG A 175 14.35 12.06 5.71
C ARG A 175 13.64 11.71 7.01
N VAL A 176 12.40 11.25 6.92
CA VAL A 176 11.63 10.77 8.09
C VAL A 176 12.17 9.42 8.57
N HIS A 177 12.42 8.48 7.65
CA HIS A 177 12.92 7.14 7.94
C HIS A 177 14.25 7.17 8.73
N GLN A 178 15.12 8.11 8.40
CA GLN A 178 16.42 8.29 9.09
C GLN A 178 16.27 8.48 10.58
N PHE A 179 15.21 9.14 11.04
CA PHE A 179 15.05 9.49 12.46
C PHE A 179 14.06 8.60 13.20
N ASN A 180 13.25 7.80 12.51
CA ASN A 180 12.32 6.87 13.17
C ASN A 180 12.84 5.43 13.26
N VAL A 181 13.59 4.95 12.24
CA VAL A 181 14.15 3.57 12.21
C VAL A 181 15.62 3.57 11.83
N PHE A 182 16.05 4.49 10.98
CA PHE A 182 17.38 4.59 10.38
C PHE A 182 17.67 3.44 9.39
N SER A 183 17.65 2.18 9.86
CA SER A 183 17.91 0.99 9.05
C SER A 183 17.11 -0.19 9.59
N ALA A 184 16.45 -0.94 8.69
CA ALA A 184 15.86 -2.21 9.04
C ALA A 184 16.94 -3.28 9.30
N SER A 185 16.55 -4.39 9.95
CA SER A 185 17.47 -5.46 10.34
C SER A 185 18.30 -5.99 9.17
N THR A 186 19.58 -5.69 9.14
CA THR A 186 20.50 -6.11 8.07
C THR A 186 20.59 -7.64 7.91
N PRO A 187 20.69 -8.45 9.00
CA PRO A 187 20.67 -9.91 8.87
C PRO A 187 19.40 -10.42 8.19
N MET A 188 18.23 -9.83 8.49
CA MET A 188 16.98 -10.23 7.87
C MET A 188 16.90 -9.83 6.39
N GLN A 189 17.48 -8.69 6.02
CA GLN A 189 17.57 -8.30 4.61
C GLN A 189 18.37 -9.32 3.79
N HIS A 190 19.52 -9.77 4.29
CA HIS A 190 20.32 -10.79 3.62
C HIS A 190 19.59 -12.12 3.54
N ALA A 191 18.97 -12.58 4.63
CA ALA A 191 18.21 -13.83 4.66
C ALA A 191 17.03 -13.80 3.66
N LEU A 192 16.29 -12.70 3.59
CA LEU A 192 15.19 -12.53 2.65
C LEU A 192 15.68 -12.46 1.21
N ALA A 193 16.79 -11.77 0.94
CA ALA A 193 17.37 -11.70 -0.40
C ALA A 193 17.78 -13.09 -0.93
N GLU A 194 18.41 -13.91 -0.08
CA GLU A 194 18.76 -15.29 -0.41
C GLU A 194 17.50 -16.15 -0.63
N TYR A 195 16.50 -16.04 0.26
CA TYR A 195 15.27 -16.83 0.17
C TYR A 195 14.43 -16.47 -1.08
N MET A 196 14.37 -15.20 -1.45
CA MET A 196 13.65 -14.73 -2.64
C MET A 196 14.34 -15.06 -3.96
N ALA A 197 15.59 -15.50 -3.95
CA ALA A 197 16.29 -15.92 -5.17
C ALA A 197 15.60 -17.12 -5.84
N ASP A 198 14.85 -17.93 -5.06
CA ASP A 198 14.00 -18.99 -5.59
C ASP A 198 12.52 -18.57 -5.54
N PRO A 199 11.88 -18.28 -6.70
CA PRO A 199 10.47 -17.91 -6.75
C PRO A 199 9.50 -18.94 -6.15
N SER A 200 9.86 -20.21 -6.11
CA SER A 200 9.02 -21.27 -5.52
C SER A 200 8.74 -21.05 -4.04
N ASN A 201 9.60 -20.29 -3.36
CA ASN A 201 9.46 -19.97 -1.94
C ASN A 201 8.27 -19.05 -1.60
N TYR A 202 7.68 -18.35 -2.60
CA TYR A 202 6.59 -17.41 -2.34
C TYR A 202 5.41 -17.48 -3.34
N GLN A 203 5.55 -18.19 -4.45
CA GLN A 203 4.48 -18.29 -5.46
C GLN A 203 3.33 -19.22 -5.09
N GLY A 204 3.49 -20.09 -4.09
CA GLY A 204 2.48 -21.07 -3.70
C GLY A 204 1.39 -20.57 -2.73
N GLY A 205 1.57 -19.38 -2.15
CA GLY A 205 0.70 -18.87 -1.07
C GLY A 205 -0.76 -18.71 -1.46
N ALA A 206 -1.02 -18.19 -2.65
CA ALA A 206 -2.39 -17.95 -3.12
C ALA A 206 -3.21 -19.25 -3.20
N SER A 207 -2.66 -20.33 -3.76
CA SER A 207 -3.36 -21.62 -3.88
C SER A 207 -3.64 -22.28 -2.51
N PHE A 208 -2.70 -22.17 -1.58
CA PHE A 208 -2.90 -22.64 -0.21
C PHE A 208 -4.08 -21.93 0.47
N TYR A 209 -4.08 -20.59 0.46
CA TYR A 209 -5.14 -19.81 1.11
C TYR A 209 -6.47 -19.90 0.36
N GLN A 210 -6.47 -20.02 -0.96
CA GLN A 210 -7.68 -20.28 -1.72
C GLN A 210 -8.34 -21.60 -1.29
N THR A 211 -7.55 -22.66 -1.12
CA THR A 211 -8.07 -23.94 -0.62
C THR A 211 -8.68 -23.81 0.78
N GLN A 212 -8.08 -23.02 1.68
CA GLN A 212 -8.65 -22.79 3.02
C GLN A 212 -9.96 -21.99 2.95
N ARG A 213 -9.99 -20.93 2.12
CA ARG A 213 -11.22 -20.15 1.87
C ARG A 213 -12.36 -21.04 1.38
N ASP A 214 -12.08 -21.86 0.37
CA ASP A 214 -13.08 -22.70 -0.26
C ASP A 214 -13.67 -23.71 0.74
N ARG A 215 -12.81 -24.36 1.53
CA ARG A 215 -13.25 -25.24 2.63
C ARG A 215 -14.13 -24.51 3.66
N PHE A 216 -13.78 -23.28 4.01
CA PHE A 216 -14.57 -22.48 4.96
C PHE A 216 -15.92 -22.07 4.37
N ALA A 217 -15.97 -21.77 3.08
CA ALA A 217 -17.21 -21.38 2.39
C ALA A 217 -18.16 -22.55 2.12
N GLU A 218 -17.64 -23.78 2.06
CA GLU A 218 -18.44 -25.00 1.86
C GLU A 218 -19.12 -25.53 3.16
N GLY A 219 -18.72 -25.02 4.33
CA GLY A 219 -19.37 -25.33 5.60
C GLY A 219 -18.71 -25.96 6.69
#